data_8a8f51fdcee742c0992b6a1ef9a8538d
#
_entry.id   8a8f51fdcee742c0992b6a1ef9a8538d
#
_cell.length_a   1.000
_cell.length_b   1.000
_cell.length_c   1.000
_cell.angle_alpha   90.00
_cell.angle_beta   90.00
_cell.angle_gamma   90.00
#
_symmetry.space_group_name_H-M   'P 1'
#
loop_
_entity.id
_entity.type
_entity.pdbx_description
1 polymer ?
#
loop_
_entity_poly.entity_id
_entity_poly.type
_entity_poly.pdbx_seq_one_letter_code
_entity_poly.pdbx_strand_id
1 'polypeptide(L)'
;TLLFDMNKLWEEYIYRMLLRTKEDDLTVSFQNKQVFWEGRTIRPDLVLIRNKDEENEETYIIDTKWKILDATNPKPSDNDLKKMYAYNLYWDAKRSMLLYPNAQVIKQVFGNFWKGRENPKNNQCKVGFINVLNENNYLNLNIGVTIIEKLKN
;
A
#
# COMPACT_ATOMS: atom_id res chain seq x y z
N THR A 1 -4.28 17.18 26.97
CA THR A 1 -4.00 15.86 26.39
C THR A 1 -3.77 15.97 24.90
N LEU A 2 -2.55 15.71 24.47
CA LEU A 2 -2.23 15.63 23.05
C LEU A 2 -2.73 14.30 22.51
N LEU A 3 -3.75 14.37 21.64
CA LEU A 3 -4.19 13.22 20.87
C LEU A 3 -3.46 13.22 19.54
N PHE A 4 -2.61 12.24 19.33
CA PHE A 4 -1.96 12.03 18.06
C PHE A 4 -2.86 11.22 17.14
N ASP A 5 -3.05 11.71 15.92
CA ASP A 5 -3.64 10.89 14.87
C ASP A 5 -2.56 9.95 14.33
N MET A 6 -2.54 8.75 14.87
CA MET A 6 -1.55 7.73 14.51
C MET A 6 -1.68 7.28 13.06
N ASN A 7 -2.88 7.35 12.48
CA ASN A 7 -3.06 7.03 11.06
C ASN A 7 -2.31 8.02 10.17
N LYS A 8 -2.44 9.32 10.45
CA LYS A 8 -1.71 10.35 9.70
C LYS A 8 -0.20 10.24 9.87
N LEU A 9 0.25 9.99 11.10
CA LEU A 9 1.67 9.85 11.39
C LEU A 9 2.26 8.64 10.68
N TRP A 10 1.56 7.51 10.69
CA TRP A 10 1.95 6.27 10.01
C TRP A 10 2.01 6.45 8.50
N GLU A 11 0.99 7.05 7.91
CA GLU A 11 0.92 7.37 6.49
C GLU A 11 2.10 8.25 6.04
N GLU A 12 2.37 9.34 6.75
CA GLU A 12 3.48 10.24 6.45
C GLU A 12 4.84 9.56 6.64
N TYR A 13 4.98 8.76 7.68
CA TYR A 13 6.20 8.00 7.94
C TYR A 13 6.55 7.05 6.79
N ILE A 14 5.57 6.27 6.32
CA ILE A 14 5.75 5.37 5.19
C ILE A 14 6.11 6.14 3.91
N TYR A 15 5.44 7.25 3.65
CA TYR A 15 5.77 8.11 2.52
C TYR A 15 7.23 8.56 2.56
N ARG A 16 7.68 9.07 3.71
CA ARG A 16 9.06 9.53 3.87
C ARG A 16 10.08 8.40 3.72
N MET A 17 9.76 7.21 4.21
CA MET A 17 10.64 6.04 4.06
C MET A 17 10.75 5.61 2.59
N LEU A 18 9.67 5.67 1.84
CA LEU A 18 9.70 5.41 0.40
C LEU A 18 10.49 6.44 -0.38
N LEU A 19 10.38 7.73 -0.02
CA LEU A 19 11.17 8.79 -0.65
C LEU A 19 12.66 8.64 -0.40
N ARG A 20 13.04 8.09 0.74
CA ARG A 20 14.46 7.82 1.07
C ARG A 20 15.03 6.66 0.26
N THR A 21 14.19 5.82 -0.29
CA THR A 21 14.60 4.72 -1.15
C THR A 21 14.94 5.31 -2.51
N LYS A 22 16.21 5.54 -2.77
CA LYS A 22 16.68 6.17 -4.01
C LYS A 22 16.65 5.17 -5.18
N GLU A 23 15.46 4.81 -5.61
CA GLU A 23 15.27 4.09 -6.87
C GLU A 23 14.92 5.11 -7.95
N ASP A 24 15.77 5.25 -8.96
CA ASP A 24 15.66 6.29 -10.01
C ASP A 24 14.40 6.11 -10.88
N ASP A 25 13.89 4.88 -10.96
CA ASP A 25 12.72 4.53 -11.75
C ASP A 25 11.38 4.64 -11.00
N LEU A 26 11.42 5.01 -9.71
CA LEU A 26 10.25 5.03 -8.84
C LEU A 26 9.80 6.46 -8.54
N THR A 27 8.53 6.74 -8.84
CA THR A 27 7.85 7.98 -8.44
C THR A 27 6.82 7.65 -7.35
N VAL A 28 6.85 8.39 -6.26
CA VAL A 28 5.93 8.23 -5.13
C VAL A 28 5.06 9.48 -5.00
N SER A 29 3.75 9.29 -5.05
CA SER A 29 2.75 10.32 -4.89
C SER A 29 2.00 10.13 -3.58
N PHE A 30 1.95 11.16 -2.75
CA PHE A 30 1.31 11.15 -1.44
C PHE A 30 -0.05 11.83 -1.52
N GLN A 31 -1.09 11.15 -1.03
CA GLN A 31 -2.46 11.66 -1.01
C GLN A 31 -2.95 12.16 -2.37
N ASN A 32 -2.79 11.33 -3.39
CA ASN A 32 -3.19 11.65 -4.76
C ASN A 32 -4.71 11.66 -4.90
N LYS A 33 -5.29 12.85 -4.82
CA LYS A 33 -6.72 13.07 -4.83
C LYS A 33 -7.23 13.29 -6.24
N GLN A 34 -8.18 12.48 -6.67
CA GLN A 34 -8.78 12.55 -7.99
C GLN A 34 -10.30 12.59 -7.91
N VAL A 35 -10.93 13.26 -8.85
CA VAL A 35 -12.40 13.25 -8.98
C VAL A 35 -12.81 11.97 -9.70
N PHE A 36 -13.74 11.22 -9.14
CA PHE A 36 -14.20 9.98 -9.73
C PHE A 36 -15.70 9.96 -10.09
N TRP A 37 -16.48 10.83 -9.46
CA TRP A 37 -17.92 10.95 -9.74
C TRP A 37 -18.42 12.35 -9.35
N GLU A 38 -18.87 13.13 -10.34
CA GLU A 38 -19.31 14.51 -10.13
C GLU A 38 -18.35 15.30 -9.24
N GLY A 39 -18.74 15.81 -8.12
CA GLY A 39 -17.88 16.52 -7.17
C GLY A 39 -17.17 15.64 -6.15
N ARG A 40 -17.30 14.32 -6.26
CA ARG A 40 -16.75 13.39 -5.28
C ARG A 40 -15.35 12.93 -5.65
N THR A 41 -14.50 12.79 -4.64
CA THR A 41 -13.09 12.47 -4.84
C THR A 41 -12.72 11.11 -4.25
N ILE A 42 -11.70 10.52 -4.85
CA ILE A 42 -11.06 9.30 -4.41
C ILE A 42 -9.58 9.61 -4.12
N ARG A 43 -9.04 9.10 -3.02
CA ARG A 43 -7.70 9.45 -2.58
C ARG A 43 -7.02 8.29 -1.86
N PRO A 44 -6.19 7.50 -2.54
CA PRO A 44 -5.32 6.54 -1.88
C PRO A 44 -4.22 7.26 -1.10
N ASP A 45 -3.68 6.63 -0.08
CA ASP A 45 -2.59 7.22 0.70
C ASP A 45 -1.34 7.39 -0.14
N LEU A 46 -0.96 6.37 -0.88
CA LEU A 46 0.25 6.36 -1.70
C LEU A 46 0.00 5.74 -3.07
N VAL A 47 0.48 6.40 -4.10
CA VAL A 47 0.54 5.86 -5.47
C VAL A 47 2.01 5.78 -5.87
N LEU A 48 2.47 4.59 -6.20
CA LEU A 48 3.83 4.34 -6.65
C LEU A 48 3.79 4.03 -8.14
N ILE A 49 4.56 4.76 -8.93
CA ILE A 49 4.66 4.54 -10.37
C ILE A 49 6.12 4.20 -10.68
N ARG A 50 6.30 3.05 -11.30
CA ARG A 50 7.59 2.58 -11.78
C ARG A 50 7.68 2.79 -13.28
N ASN A 51 8.85 3.24 -13.74
CA ASN A 51 9.10 3.53 -15.17
C ASN A 51 8.04 4.46 -15.77
N LYS A 52 7.75 5.55 -15.06
CA LYS A 52 6.73 6.51 -15.46
C LYS A 52 6.96 7.04 -16.89
N ASP A 53 5.88 7.07 -17.66
CA ASP A 53 5.86 7.50 -19.06
C ASP A 53 6.67 6.58 -20.00
N GLU A 54 7.01 5.38 -19.57
CA GLU A 54 7.66 4.36 -20.38
C GLU A 54 6.68 3.23 -20.75
N GLU A 55 7.04 2.42 -21.75
CA GLU A 55 6.18 1.33 -22.22
C GLU A 55 5.91 0.27 -21.13
N ASN A 56 6.84 0.10 -20.21
CA ASN A 56 6.74 -0.83 -19.09
C ASN A 56 6.32 -0.17 -17.77
N GLU A 57 5.58 0.94 -17.83
CA GLU A 57 5.07 1.61 -16.66
C GLU A 57 4.19 0.66 -15.81
N GLU A 58 4.44 0.63 -14.51
CA GLU A 58 3.65 -0.13 -13.55
C GLU A 58 3.22 0.76 -12.39
N THR A 59 1.94 0.68 -12.02
CA THR A 59 1.39 1.43 -10.90
C THR A 59 1.01 0.49 -9.75
N TYR A 60 1.34 0.92 -8.54
CA TYR A 60 1.02 0.23 -7.30
C TYR A 60 0.34 1.20 -6.34
N ILE A 61 -0.63 0.71 -5.58
CA ILE A 61 -1.35 1.50 -4.58
C ILE A 61 -1.04 0.94 -3.19
N ILE A 62 -0.75 1.84 -2.25
CA ILE A 62 -0.64 1.47 -0.83
C ILE A 62 -1.63 2.31 -0.05
N ASP A 63 -2.42 1.65 0.78
CA ASP A 63 -3.24 2.29 1.79
C ASP A 63 -2.71 1.87 3.17
N THR A 64 -2.39 2.83 4.00
CA THR A 64 -1.78 2.58 5.31
C THR A 64 -2.85 2.54 6.39
N LYS A 65 -2.73 1.60 7.31
CA LYS A 65 -3.63 1.45 8.43
C LYS A 65 -2.85 1.32 9.73
N TRP A 66 -3.07 2.23 10.66
CA TRP A 66 -2.55 2.08 12.03
C TRP A 66 -3.54 1.27 12.85
N LYS A 67 -3.43 -0.03 12.74
CA LYS A 67 -4.30 -0.97 13.43
C LYS A 67 -3.55 -2.27 13.69
N ILE A 68 -3.76 -2.87 14.86
CA ILE A 68 -3.21 -4.20 15.16
C ILE A 68 -4.20 -5.23 14.64
N LEU A 69 -3.77 -6.00 13.64
CA LEU A 69 -4.51 -7.17 13.16
C LEU A 69 -3.90 -8.44 13.74
N ASP A 70 -4.73 -9.46 13.89
CA ASP A 70 -4.23 -10.80 14.17
C ASP A 70 -3.39 -11.29 13.00
N ALA A 71 -2.08 -11.35 13.22
CA ALA A 71 -1.14 -11.70 12.18
C ALA A 71 -1.23 -13.18 11.76
N THR A 72 -1.84 -14.03 12.56
CA THR A 72 -2.06 -15.45 12.20
C THR A 72 -3.25 -15.63 11.27
N ASN A 73 -4.21 -14.72 11.31
CA ASN A 73 -5.41 -14.75 10.48
C ASN A 73 -5.85 -13.30 10.16
N PRO A 74 -5.07 -12.58 9.35
CA PRO A 74 -5.37 -11.19 9.04
C PRO A 74 -6.65 -11.09 8.21
N LYS A 75 -7.62 -10.34 8.72
CA LYS A 75 -8.88 -10.08 8.03
C LYS A 75 -9.08 -8.58 7.87
N PRO A 76 -8.77 -8.02 6.70
CA PRO A 76 -9.12 -6.64 6.42
C PRO A 76 -10.64 -6.48 6.31
N SER A 77 -11.14 -5.28 6.52
CA SER A 77 -12.56 -5.02 6.36
C SER A 77 -12.97 -5.09 4.88
N ASP A 78 -14.24 -5.46 4.64
CA ASP A 78 -14.79 -5.47 3.29
C ASP A 78 -14.73 -4.08 2.66
N ASN A 79 -14.95 -3.02 3.45
CA ASN A 79 -14.86 -1.65 2.96
C ASN A 79 -13.45 -1.30 2.49
N ASP A 80 -12.43 -1.70 3.22
CA ASP A 80 -11.05 -1.49 2.82
C ASP A 80 -10.72 -2.23 1.52
N LEU A 81 -11.15 -3.47 1.40
CA LEU A 81 -10.96 -4.24 0.17
C LEU A 81 -11.70 -3.64 -1.03
N LYS A 82 -12.93 -3.17 -0.84
CA LYS A 82 -13.70 -2.48 -1.88
C LYS A 82 -13.02 -1.18 -2.32
N LYS A 83 -12.46 -0.43 -1.39
CA LYS A 83 -11.66 0.77 -1.70
C LYS A 83 -10.43 0.41 -2.53
N MET A 84 -9.69 -0.61 -2.16
CA MET A 84 -8.50 -1.05 -2.89
C MET A 84 -8.86 -1.52 -4.29
N TYR A 85 -9.97 -2.21 -4.44
CA TYR A 85 -10.51 -2.59 -5.76
C TYR A 85 -10.78 -1.36 -6.63
N ALA A 86 -11.45 -0.35 -6.08
CA ALA A 86 -11.75 0.90 -6.78
C ALA A 86 -10.45 1.64 -7.15
N TYR A 87 -9.48 1.71 -6.26
CA TYR A 87 -8.18 2.32 -6.53
C TYR A 87 -7.43 1.60 -7.65
N ASN A 88 -7.40 0.28 -7.62
CA ASN A 88 -6.75 -0.51 -8.67
C ASN A 88 -7.36 -0.23 -10.05
N LEU A 89 -8.69 -0.13 -10.12
CA LEU A 89 -9.37 0.19 -11.38
C LEU A 89 -9.11 1.62 -11.84
N TYR A 90 -9.17 2.58 -10.92
CA TYR A 90 -9.04 3.99 -11.28
C TYR A 90 -7.63 4.35 -11.78
N TRP A 91 -6.60 3.83 -11.13
CA TRP A 91 -5.19 4.07 -11.49
C TRP A 91 -4.61 3.03 -12.43
N ASP A 92 -5.40 2.07 -12.89
CA ASP A 92 -4.91 0.92 -13.64
C ASP A 92 -3.72 0.24 -12.94
N ALA A 93 -3.86 0.08 -11.63
CA ALA A 93 -2.80 -0.47 -10.81
C ALA A 93 -2.75 -2.00 -10.91
N LYS A 94 -1.54 -2.50 -11.08
CA LYS A 94 -1.27 -3.94 -11.15
C LYS A 94 -1.57 -4.63 -9.82
N ARG A 95 -1.16 -4.00 -8.73
CA ARG A 95 -1.28 -4.54 -7.37
C ARG A 95 -1.47 -3.42 -6.37
N SER A 96 -2.10 -3.75 -5.27
CA SER A 96 -2.21 -2.86 -4.12
C SER A 96 -1.92 -3.58 -2.82
N MET A 97 -1.67 -2.81 -1.78
CA MET A 97 -1.38 -3.34 -0.46
C MET A 97 -2.03 -2.50 0.62
N LEU A 98 -2.71 -3.17 1.55
CA LEU A 98 -3.10 -2.61 2.84
C LEU A 98 -1.94 -2.84 3.79
N LEU A 99 -1.30 -1.78 4.27
CA LEU A 99 -0.06 -1.84 5.05
C LEU A 99 -0.30 -1.51 6.51
N TYR A 100 -0.05 -2.48 7.36
CA TYR A 100 -0.21 -2.40 8.81
C TYR A 100 1.14 -2.38 9.50
N PRO A 101 1.26 -1.70 10.66
CA PRO A 101 2.43 -1.82 11.50
C PRO A 101 2.45 -3.18 12.19
N ASN A 102 3.63 -3.56 12.62
CA ASN A 102 3.90 -4.81 13.31
C ASN A 102 3.91 -6.03 12.41
N ALA A 103 5.02 -6.72 12.42
CA ALA A 103 5.19 -7.94 11.64
C ALA A 103 5.58 -9.08 12.55
N GLN A 104 4.66 -9.95 12.83
CA GLN A 104 5.05 -11.33 13.01
C GLN A 104 5.27 -11.92 11.62
N VAL A 105 6.28 -12.79 11.50
CA VAL A 105 6.66 -13.35 10.21
C VAL A 105 5.58 -14.31 9.72
N ILE A 106 4.66 -13.79 8.92
CA ILE A 106 3.68 -14.60 8.22
C ILE A 106 3.89 -14.42 6.73
N LYS A 107 3.75 -15.50 6.01
CA LYS A 107 3.75 -15.48 4.57
C LYS A 107 2.57 -14.64 4.07
N GLN A 108 2.88 -13.50 3.47
CA GLN A 108 1.91 -12.59 2.89
C GLN A 108 1.83 -12.86 1.40
N VAL A 109 0.64 -13.13 0.90
CA VAL A 109 0.41 -13.39 -0.52
C VAL A 109 -0.64 -12.43 -1.07
N PHE A 110 -0.58 -12.16 -2.38
CA PHE A 110 -1.60 -11.38 -3.04
C PHE A 110 -2.88 -12.20 -3.20
N GLY A 111 -4.00 -11.60 -2.80
CA GLY A 111 -5.32 -12.08 -3.13
C GLY A 111 -5.80 -11.46 -4.44
N ASN A 112 -6.57 -12.20 -5.20
CA ASN A 112 -7.13 -11.76 -6.46
C ASN A 112 -8.52 -11.17 -6.27
N PHE A 113 -8.80 -10.04 -6.92
CA PHE A 113 -10.16 -9.57 -7.06
C PHE A 113 -10.83 -10.27 -8.25
N TRP A 114 -12.08 -10.63 -8.06
CA TRP A 114 -12.88 -11.30 -9.08
C TRP A 114 -13.73 -10.30 -9.85
N LYS A 115 -13.78 -10.45 -11.16
CA LYS A 115 -14.67 -9.71 -12.03
C LYS A 115 -15.55 -10.70 -12.79
N GLY A 116 -16.78 -10.85 -12.33
CA GLY A 116 -17.67 -11.84 -12.92
C GLY A 116 -17.12 -13.27 -12.77
N ARG A 117 -16.93 -13.97 -13.87
CA ARG A 117 -16.38 -15.34 -13.90
C ARG A 117 -14.87 -15.37 -14.16
N GLU A 118 -14.28 -14.24 -14.46
CA GLU A 118 -12.86 -14.14 -14.78
C GLU A 118 -12.12 -13.43 -13.66
N ASN A 119 -10.97 -13.97 -13.31
CA ASN A 119 -10.04 -13.31 -12.41
C ASN A 119 -9.18 -12.36 -13.21
N PRO A 120 -9.28 -11.02 -13.02
CA PRO A 120 -8.42 -10.09 -13.72
C PRO A 120 -6.97 -10.33 -13.33
N LYS A 121 -6.14 -10.64 -14.33
CA LYS A 121 -4.75 -11.04 -14.17
C LYS A 121 -3.87 -10.03 -13.40
N ASN A 122 -4.29 -8.79 -13.32
CA ASN A 122 -3.49 -7.70 -12.74
C ASN A 122 -4.28 -6.86 -11.73
N ASN A 123 -5.26 -7.45 -11.06
CA ASN A 123 -6.02 -6.74 -10.03
C ASN A 123 -5.94 -7.53 -8.73
N GLN A 124 -4.90 -7.24 -7.96
CA GLN A 124 -4.57 -7.96 -6.75
C GLN A 124 -4.40 -7.01 -5.57
N CYS A 125 -4.69 -7.51 -4.37
CA CYS A 125 -4.42 -6.81 -3.13
C CYS A 125 -3.75 -7.75 -2.12
N LYS A 126 -2.80 -7.20 -1.37
CA LYS A 126 -2.11 -7.90 -0.29
C LYS A 126 -2.41 -7.21 1.04
N VAL A 127 -2.54 -7.98 2.09
CA VAL A 127 -2.43 -7.48 3.46
C VAL A 127 -0.97 -7.58 3.87
N GLY A 128 -0.32 -6.46 4.02
CA GLY A 128 1.10 -6.37 4.34
C GLY A 128 1.35 -5.87 5.76
N PHE A 129 2.39 -6.39 6.38
CA PHE A 129 2.83 -5.99 7.70
C PHE A 129 4.30 -5.57 7.64
N ILE A 130 4.65 -4.55 8.39
CA ILE A 130 6.04 -4.10 8.44
C ILE A 130 6.43 -3.66 9.85
N ASN A 131 7.63 -4.05 10.26
CA ASN A 131 8.23 -3.63 11.51
C ASN A 131 8.88 -2.26 11.38
N VAL A 132 8.50 -1.34 12.26
CA VAL A 132 9.16 -0.04 12.39
C VAL A 132 10.55 -0.19 13.00
N LEU A 133 10.70 -1.15 13.92
CA LEU A 133 11.96 -1.43 14.59
C LEU A 133 12.59 -2.72 14.06
N ASN A 134 13.93 -2.73 14.00
CA ASN A 134 14.69 -3.93 13.69
C ASN A 134 14.81 -4.86 14.91
N GLU A 135 15.51 -5.99 14.78
CA GLU A 135 15.71 -6.98 15.84
C GLU A 135 16.39 -6.42 17.11
N ASN A 136 17.14 -5.34 16.97
CA ASN A 136 17.85 -4.67 18.06
C ASN A 136 17.06 -3.48 18.66
N ASN A 137 15.78 -3.33 18.31
CA ASN A 137 14.92 -2.21 18.72
C ASN A 137 15.37 -0.84 18.22
N TYR A 138 16.17 -0.76 17.17
CA TYR A 138 16.47 0.46 16.44
C TYR A 138 15.52 0.64 15.26
N LEU A 139 15.36 1.88 14.79
CA LEU A 139 14.55 2.15 13.60
C LEU A 139 15.05 1.32 12.40
N ASN A 140 14.11 0.68 11.73
CA ASN A 140 14.41 -0.08 10.52
C ASN A 140 14.60 0.89 9.33
N LEU A 141 15.83 1.12 8.93
CA LEU A 141 16.16 2.03 7.83
C LEU A 141 15.87 1.44 6.44
N ASN A 142 15.54 0.15 6.36
CA ASN A 142 15.26 -0.55 5.11
C ASN A 142 13.76 -0.72 4.82
N ILE A 143 12.92 0.02 5.51
CA ILE A 143 11.46 -0.09 5.37
C ILE A 143 11.01 0.15 3.93
N GLY A 144 11.51 1.20 3.28
CA GLY A 144 11.13 1.51 1.91
C GLY A 144 11.47 0.40 0.93
N VAL A 145 12.68 -0.15 1.01
CA VAL A 145 13.11 -1.30 0.19
C VAL A 145 12.22 -2.52 0.44
N THR A 146 11.93 -2.81 1.70
CA THR A 146 11.08 -3.94 2.08
C THR A 146 9.67 -3.80 1.54
N ILE A 147 9.08 -2.60 1.59
CA ILE A 147 7.75 -2.33 1.03
C ILE A 147 7.73 -2.58 -0.48
N ILE A 148 8.72 -2.09 -1.20
CA ILE A 148 8.83 -2.28 -2.65
C ILE A 148 8.95 -3.77 -2.99
N GLU A 149 9.77 -4.51 -2.27
CA GLU A 149 9.89 -5.96 -2.44
C GLU A 149 8.56 -6.69 -2.21
N LYS A 150 7.81 -6.28 -1.19
CA LYS A 150 6.47 -6.85 -0.92
C LYS A 150 5.48 -6.60 -2.06
N LEU A 151 5.57 -5.48 -2.74
CA LEU A 151 4.73 -5.17 -3.89
C LEU A 151 5.08 -5.99 -5.12
N LYS A 152 6.35 -6.32 -5.31
CA LYS A 152 6.84 -7.13 -6.44
C LYS A 152 6.55 -8.63 -6.28
N ASN A 153 6.56 -9.12 -5.06
CA ASN A 153 6.50 -10.55 -4.73
C ASN A 153 5.15 -10.93 -4.10
#